data_29a05d106939f617730998e064586daa
#
_entry.id   29a05d106939f617730998e064586daa
#
_cell.length_a   1.000
_cell.length_b   1.000
_cell.length_c   1.000
_cell.angle_alpha   90.00
_cell.angle_beta   90.00
_cell.angle_gamma   90.00
#
_symmetry.space_group_name_H-M   'P 1'
#
loop_
_entity.id
_entity.type
_entity.pdbx_description
1 polymer ?
#
loop_
_entity_poly.entity_id
_entity_poly.type
_entity_poly.pdbx_seq_one_letter_code
_entity_poly.pdbx_strand_id
1 'polypeptide(L)'
;MSLLVLVSLLTMMPAQGYAWSKPGHNVVARIADRMLEESARQGVKNFLNLNADELWKISTWADDVRHVDFDENFQMKQFRPETSQWHFVDIPLFKFGTYDFETEYHEAKDCQPTRYGDCVIRAIVQFEDILRQSAANPKANTNADLMAQLKTATPGTREYFNALNQIETRLKGAEAIKFLVHFIGDLHQPLHTISNCYDAQCTRSDAGGNRVNVRLKWPGYLWDLKNPSTQAEKMTNLHSVWDGDLVERDIQQLIKSKKLNPKDNSREAREEAYAEWLVKNIQPPATEVNSMDVVGWTRNTHQQAVQAYGPVVARLKASKKYQLDDKEVIDLDDQYFNDNIENGVRRQLVLAGIRLARVLNATLVKPQQTAPQ
;
A
#
# COMPACT_ATOMS: atom_id res chain seq x y z
N MET A 1 -4.83 -17.63 52.72
CA MET A 1 -4.98 -16.48 51.80
C MET A 1 -3.78 -16.49 50.90
N SER A 2 -3.91 -17.08 49.69
CA SER A 2 -2.84 -17.14 48.72
C SER A 2 -3.09 -16.07 47.67
N LEU A 3 -2.15 -15.12 47.59
CA LEU A 3 -2.18 -14.01 46.65
C LEU A 3 -1.67 -14.54 45.30
N LEU A 4 -2.56 -14.71 44.31
CA LEU A 4 -2.21 -15.00 42.94
C LEU A 4 -1.71 -13.68 42.29
N VAL A 5 -0.39 -13.59 42.08
CA VAL A 5 0.20 -12.56 41.26
C VAL A 5 -0.03 -12.91 39.79
N LEU A 6 -0.96 -12.22 39.16
CA LEU A 6 -1.14 -12.27 37.71
C LEU A 6 0.00 -11.48 37.06
N VAL A 7 1.03 -12.18 36.61
CA VAL A 7 2.06 -11.59 35.73
C VAL A 7 1.44 -11.48 34.34
N SER A 8 1.01 -10.27 33.98
CA SER A 8 0.64 -9.92 32.60
C SER A 8 1.90 -9.93 31.74
N LEU A 9 2.10 -11.02 30.99
CA LEU A 9 2.99 -11.00 29.82
C LEU A 9 2.39 -10.04 28.78
N LEU A 10 2.79 -8.78 28.83
CA LEU A 10 2.72 -7.92 27.66
C LEU A 10 3.71 -8.49 26.63
N THR A 11 3.25 -9.37 25.78
CA THR A 11 3.95 -9.66 24.53
C THR A 11 3.93 -8.35 23.75
N MET A 12 5.08 -7.69 23.67
CA MET A 12 5.30 -6.64 22.65
C MET A 12 5.05 -7.31 21.30
N MET A 13 3.86 -7.11 20.75
CA MET A 13 3.61 -7.38 19.35
C MET A 13 4.59 -6.48 18.58
N PRO A 14 5.41 -7.04 17.68
CA PRO A 14 6.23 -6.21 16.83
C PRO A 14 5.30 -5.21 16.14
N ALA A 15 5.70 -3.93 16.11
CA ALA A 15 5.01 -2.92 15.34
C ALA A 15 4.93 -3.45 13.91
N GLN A 16 3.73 -3.86 13.48
CA GLN A 16 3.52 -4.35 12.12
C GLN A 16 3.67 -3.14 11.22
N GLY A 17 4.63 -3.21 10.29
CA GLY A 17 4.82 -2.19 9.29
C GLY A 17 3.51 -1.98 8.53
N TYR A 18 3.07 -0.74 8.47
CA TYR A 18 2.08 -0.32 7.49
C TYR A 18 2.84 -0.19 6.17
N ALA A 19 2.24 -0.59 5.06
CA ALA A 19 2.67 -0.22 3.71
C ALA A 19 2.97 1.29 3.64
N TRP A 20 3.24 1.86 2.48
CA TRP A 20 3.37 3.33 2.48
C TRP A 20 2.50 3.92 3.60
N SER A 21 3.07 4.56 4.60
CA SER A 21 2.27 5.15 5.68
C SER A 21 1.15 6.01 5.10
N LYS A 22 0.17 6.39 5.89
CA LYS A 22 -0.96 7.18 5.41
C LYS A 22 -0.60 8.30 4.41
N PRO A 23 0.50 9.09 4.58
CA PRO A 23 0.94 10.05 3.57
C PRO A 23 1.22 9.44 2.19
N GLY A 24 1.94 8.32 2.11
CA GLY A 24 2.27 7.72 0.82
C GLY A 24 1.05 7.16 0.10
N HIS A 25 0.17 6.42 0.78
CA HIS A 25 -1.09 5.96 0.20
C HIS A 25 -1.99 7.11 -0.25
N ASN A 26 -2.09 8.17 0.56
CA ASN A 26 -2.85 9.35 0.18
C ASN A 26 -2.29 10.00 -1.10
N VAL A 27 -0.97 10.11 -1.22
CA VAL A 27 -0.31 10.66 -2.41
C VAL A 27 -0.59 9.80 -3.65
N VAL A 28 -0.48 8.47 -3.54
CA VAL A 28 -0.82 7.54 -4.63
C VAL A 28 -2.26 7.73 -5.09
N ALA A 29 -3.21 7.75 -4.15
CA ALA A 29 -4.62 7.95 -4.45
C ALA A 29 -4.91 9.32 -5.09
N ARG A 30 -4.26 10.40 -4.62
CA ARG A 30 -4.39 11.75 -5.21
C ARG A 30 -3.81 11.84 -6.62
N ILE A 31 -2.73 11.12 -6.91
CA ILE A 31 -2.18 11.03 -8.27
C ILE A 31 -3.17 10.29 -9.17
N ALA A 32 -3.74 9.17 -8.69
CA ALA A 32 -4.74 8.41 -9.45
C ALA A 32 -5.99 9.25 -9.74
N ASP A 33 -6.53 9.97 -8.76
CA ASP A 33 -7.69 10.83 -8.93
C ASP A 33 -7.52 11.83 -10.09
N ARG A 34 -6.33 12.39 -10.26
CA ARG A 34 -6.04 13.34 -11.35
C ARG A 34 -6.08 12.72 -12.75
N MET A 35 -5.87 11.40 -12.82
CA MET A 35 -5.74 10.66 -14.08
C MET A 35 -6.96 9.78 -14.40
N LEU A 36 -7.99 9.79 -13.53
CA LEU A 36 -9.23 9.10 -13.80
C LEU A 36 -9.98 9.75 -14.97
N GLU A 37 -10.43 8.93 -15.89
CA GLU A 37 -11.40 9.31 -16.93
C GLU A 37 -12.78 9.56 -16.30
N GLU A 38 -13.61 10.38 -16.94
CA GLU A 38 -14.91 10.75 -16.40
C GLU A 38 -15.82 9.54 -16.13
N SER A 39 -15.78 8.54 -17.01
CA SER A 39 -16.51 7.27 -16.83
C SER A 39 -16.07 6.51 -15.56
N ALA A 40 -14.76 6.46 -15.31
CA ALA A 40 -14.21 5.82 -14.13
C ALA A 40 -14.53 6.62 -12.84
N ARG A 41 -14.48 7.96 -12.90
CA ARG A 41 -14.94 8.84 -11.79
C ARG A 41 -16.38 8.55 -11.41
N GLN A 42 -17.26 8.46 -12.43
CA GLN A 42 -18.65 8.12 -12.21
C GLN A 42 -18.80 6.69 -11.65
N GLY A 43 -17.98 5.75 -12.08
CA GLY A 43 -17.91 4.40 -11.53
C GLY A 43 -17.54 4.40 -10.05
N VAL A 44 -16.47 5.08 -9.66
CA VAL A 44 -16.06 5.25 -8.26
C VAL A 44 -17.18 5.86 -7.42
N LYS A 45 -17.79 6.94 -7.91
CA LYS A 45 -18.92 7.59 -7.24
C LYS A 45 -20.10 6.62 -7.05
N ASN A 46 -20.42 5.84 -8.05
CA ASN A 46 -21.51 4.87 -7.99
C ASN A 46 -21.25 3.78 -6.95
N PHE A 47 -20.04 3.26 -6.83
CA PHE A 47 -19.71 2.20 -5.87
C PHE A 47 -19.53 2.72 -4.44
N LEU A 48 -18.83 3.84 -4.26
CA LEU A 48 -18.36 4.30 -2.96
C LEU A 48 -19.10 5.53 -2.42
N ASN A 49 -19.90 6.20 -3.24
CA ASN A 49 -20.50 7.50 -2.94
C ASN A 49 -19.42 8.57 -2.60
N LEU A 50 -18.25 8.45 -3.18
CA LEU A 50 -17.15 9.42 -3.11
C LEU A 50 -17.18 10.31 -4.33
N ASN A 51 -16.82 11.59 -4.15
CA ASN A 51 -16.60 12.48 -5.28
C ASN A 51 -15.25 12.17 -5.96
N ALA A 52 -15.04 12.72 -7.15
CA ALA A 52 -13.69 12.81 -7.71
C ALA A 52 -12.79 13.53 -6.69
N ASP A 53 -11.51 13.21 -6.65
CA ASP A 53 -10.50 13.72 -5.71
C ASP A 53 -10.61 13.22 -4.26
N GLU A 54 -11.43 12.22 -3.99
CA GLU A 54 -11.63 11.68 -2.63
C GLU A 54 -11.11 10.25 -2.40
N LEU A 55 -10.45 9.62 -3.39
CA LEU A 55 -9.88 8.26 -3.22
C LEU A 55 -8.91 8.17 -2.03
N TRP A 56 -8.23 9.27 -1.69
CA TRP A 56 -7.34 9.32 -0.53
C TRP A 56 -8.02 9.02 0.80
N LYS A 57 -9.35 9.23 0.90
CA LYS A 57 -10.12 8.95 2.12
C LYS A 57 -10.23 7.47 2.45
N ILE A 58 -10.05 6.61 1.45
CA ILE A 58 -10.12 5.15 1.57
C ILE A 58 -8.77 4.46 1.39
N SER A 59 -7.71 5.22 1.16
CA SER A 59 -6.42 4.69 0.76
C SER A 59 -5.74 3.79 1.79
N THR A 60 -6.06 3.93 3.09
CA THR A 60 -5.57 3.10 4.19
C THR A 60 -6.60 2.10 4.73
N TRP A 61 -7.79 2.02 4.12
CA TRP A 61 -8.86 1.18 4.63
C TRP A 61 -8.47 -0.31 4.72
N ALA A 62 -7.66 -0.82 3.80
CA ALA A 62 -7.21 -2.21 3.80
C ALA A 62 -6.31 -2.53 5.02
N ASP A 63 -5.53 -1.57 5.49
CA ASP A 63 -4.79 -1.68 6.75
C ASP A 63 -5.73 -1.69 7.96
N ASP A 64 -6.73 -0.82 7.94
CA ASP A 64 -7.66 -0.68 9.08
C ASP A 64 -8.44 -1.99 9.32
N VAL A 65 -8.85 -2.70 8.26
CA VAL A 65 -9.68 -3.92 8.39
C VAL A 65 -8.93 -5.18 8.81
N ARG A 66 -7.62 -5.21 8.74
CA ARG A 66 -6.82 -6.36 9.20
C ARG A 66 -6.59 -6.38 10.71
N HIS A 67 -6.93 -5.28 11.40
CA HIS A 67 -6.82 -5.15 12.85
C HIS A 67 -8.19 -5.14 13.51
N VAL A 68 -8.27 -5.71 14.71
CA VAL A 68 -9.45 -5.59 15.54
C VAL A 68 -9.56 -4.15 16.03
N ASP A 69 -10.66 -3.49 15.71
CA ASP A 69 -10.97 -2.13 16.18
C ASP A 69 -12.46 -2.04 16.55
N PHE A 70 -12.80 -1.07 17.38
CA PHE A 70 -14.15 -0.83 17.84
C PHE A 70 -14.56 0.61 17.51
N ASP A 71 -15.84 0.80 17.21
CA ASP A 71 -16.39 2.14 17.03
C ASP A 71 -16.67 2.82 18.40
N GLU A 72 -17.19 4.04 18.37
CA GLU A 72 -17.55 4.83 19.55
C GLU A 72 -18.62 4.18 20.45
N ASN A 73 -19.37 3.20 19.90
CA ASN A 73 -20.39 2.45 20.60
C ASN A 73 -19.91 1.06 21.05
N PHE A 74 -18.58 0.81 21.03
CA PHE A 74 -17.95 -0.47 21.32
C PHE A 74 -18.43 -1.62 20.43
N GLN A 75 -18.88 -1.32 19.20
CA GLN A 75 -19.16 -2.34 18.19
C GLN A 75 -17.89 -2.60 17.39
N MET A 76 -17.57 -3.89 17.20
CA MET A 76 -16.40 -4.30 16.41
C MET A 76 -16.58 -3.81 14.97
N LYS A 77 -15.60 -3.02 14.49
CA LYS A 77 -15.50 -2.63 13.08
C LYS A 77 -15.23 -3.85 12.20
N GLN A 78 -15.35 -3.70 10.90
CA GLN A 78 -15.02 -4.76 9.96
C GLN A 78 -13.61 -5.30 10.22
N PHE A 79 -13.48 -6.62 10.43
CA PHE A 79 -12.22 -7.27 10.71
C PHE A 79 -11.97 -8.39 9.70
N ARG A 80 -10.86 -8.29 8.97
CA ARG A 80 -10.48 -9.17 7.87
C ARG A 80 -9.03 -9.66 8.04
N PRO A 81 -8.75 -10.49 9.06
CA PRO A 81 -7.38 -10.96 9.35
C PRO A 81 -6.77 -11.76 8.21
N GLU A 82 -7.59 -12.40 7.37
CA GLU A 82 -7.16 -13.16 6.20
C GLU A 82 -6.49 -12.27 5.13
N THR A 83 -6.69 -10.94 5.19
CA THR A 83 -6.08 -10.01 4.25
C THR A 83 -4.63 -9.67 4.58
N SER A 84 -4.12 -10.10 5.72
CA SER A 84 -2.80 -9.69 6.23
C SER A 84 -1.65 -10.02 5.28
N GLN A 85 -1.73 -11.11 4.52
CA GLN A 85 -0.71 -11.51 3.54
C GLN A 85 -0.86 -10.80 2.18
N TRP A 86 -2.01 -10.16 1.92
CA TRP A 86 -2.28 -9.51 0.63
C TRP A 86 -1.54 -8.19 0.44
N HIS A 87 -0.82 -7.72 1.47
CA HIS A 87 -0.10 -6.43 1.45
C HIS A 87 1.31 -6.52 0.87
N PHE A 88 1.89 -7.72 0.71
CA PHE A 88 3.29 -7.89 0.31
C PHE A 88 3.54 -9.20 -0.45
N VAL A 89 4.73 -9.34 -0.98
CA VAL A 89 5.29 -10.57 -1.52
C VAL A 89 6.74 -10.71 -1.08
N ASP A 90 7.08 -11.83 -0.44
CA ASP A 90 8.40 -12.07 0.14
C ASP A 90 9.37 -12.68 -0.89
N ILE A 91 9.87 -11.86 -1.83
CA ILE A 91 10.94 -12.28 -2.73
C ILE A 91 12.26 -12.25 -1.95
N PRO A 92 13.05 -13.33 -1.92
CA PRO A 92 14.28 -13.35 -1.16
C PRO A 92 15.28 -12.28 -1.61
N LEU A 93 15.90 -11.58 -0.67
CA LEU A 93 16.95 -10.58 -0.93
C LEU A 93 18.12 -11.19 -1.72
N PHE A 94 18.50 -12.43 -1.42
CA PHE A 94 19.52 -13.19 -2.11
C PHE A 94 19.24 -14.69 -1.99
N LYS A 95 19.84 -15.51 -2.87
CA LYS A 95 19.78 -16.96 -2.74
C LYS A 95 20.43 -17.39 -1.43
N PHE A 96 19.68 -18.09 -0.58
CA PHE A 96 20.15 -18.49 0.74
C PHE A 96 21.49 -19.25 0.67
N GLY A 97 22.42 -18.89 1.55
CA GLY A 97 23.78 -19.46 1.56
C GLY A 97 24.75 -18.81 0.56
N THR A 98 24.31 -17.80 -0.17
CA THR A 98 25.13 -17.01 -1.10
C THR A 98 24.86 -15.52 -0.90
N TYR A 99 25.63 -14.66 -1.61
CA TYR A 99 25.29 -13.24 -1.75
C TYR A 99 24.93 -12.93 -3.21
N ASP A 100 24.26 -13.89 -3.86
CA ASP A 100 23.73 -13.70 -5.20
C ASP A 100 22.38 -13.00 -5.10
N PHE A 101 22.31 -11.74 -5.57
CA PHE A 101 21.14 -10.87 -5.55
C PHE A 101 20.31 -10.99 -6.83
N GLU A 102 20.66 -11.88 -7.75
CA GLU A 102 19.82 -12.19 -8.90
C GLU A 102 18.67 -13.11 -8.46
N THR A 103 17.78 -12.57 -7.66
CA THR A 103 16.55 -13.23 -7.24
C THR A 103 15.41 -12.74 -8.10
N GLU A 104 14.57 -13.66 -8.54
CA GLU A 104 13.37 -13.36 -9.33
C GLU A 104 12.14 -13.83 -8.59
N TYR A 105 11.01 -13.18 -8.89
CA TYR A 105 9.72 -13.63 -8.43
C TYR A 105 9.36 -14.99 -9.02
N HIS A 106 9.03 -15.93 -8.16
CA HIS A 106 8.54 -17.27 -8.49
C HIS A 106 7.15 -17.48 -7.87
N GLU A 107 6.10 -17.42 -8.66
CA GLU A 107 4.71 -17.49 -8.18
C GLU A 107 4.49 -18.70 -7.23
N ALA A 108 4.94 -19.88 -7.63
CA ALA A 108 4.77 -21.10 -6.85
C ALA A 108 5.54 -21.13 -5.53
N LYS A 109 6.47 -20.20 -5.31
CA LYS A 109 7.29 -20.13 -4.10
C LYS A 109 6.96 -18.90 -3.26
N ASP A 110 6.89 -17.73 -3.91
CA ASP A 110 6.84 -16.45 -3.23
C ASP A 110 5.39 -16.00 -2.96
N CYS A 111 4.41 -16.63 -3.63
CA CYS A 111 2.99 -16.32 -3.57
C CYS A 111 2.16 -17.56 -3.17
N GLN A 112 2.58 -18.26 -2.12
CA GLN A 112 1.89 -19.45 -1.63
C GLN A 112 0.65 -19.05 -0.82
N PRO A 113 -0.52 -19.63 -1.12
CA PRO A 113 -1.70 -19.44 -0.28
C PRO A 113 -1.45 -19.93 1.15
N THR A 114 -1.77 -19.10 2.11
CA THR A 114 -1.72 -19.43 3.53
C THR A 114 -3.10 -19.30 4.15
N ARG A 115 -3.26 -19.67 5.43
CA ARG A 115 -4.49 -19.38 6.17
C ARG A 115 -4.79 -17.87 6.32
N TYR A 116 -3.80 -17.02 6.06
CA TYR A 116 -3.89 -15.57 6.15
C TYR A 116 -4.01 -14.91 4.77
N GLY A 117 -4.36 -15.67 3.74
CA GLY A 117 -4.54 -15.17 2.39
C GLY A 117 -3.37 -15.47 1.45
N ASP A 118 -3.38 -14.79 0.34
CA ASP A 118 -2.45 -14.90 -0.76
C ASP A 118 -1.47 -13.70 -0.76
N CYS A 119 -0.63 -13.54 -1.78
CA CYS A 119 0.26 -12.38 -1.90
C CYS A 119 -0.42 -11.18 -2.59
N VAL A 120 0.21 -10.01 -2.51
CA VAL A 120 -0.29 -8.75 -3.09
C VAL A 120 -0.54 -8.84 -4.61
N ILE A 121 0.27 -9.61 -5.35
CA ILE A 121 0.13 -9.77 -6.81
C ILE A 121 -1.21 -10.43 -7.14
N ARG A 122 -1.51 -11.56 -6.51
CA ARG A 122 -2.78 -12.27 -6.71
C ARG A 122 -3.96 -11.47 -6.20
N ALA A 123 -3.80 -10.77 -5.06
CA ALA A 123 -4.84 -9.89 -4.54
C ALA A 123 -5.22 -8.80 -5.54
N ILE A 124 -4.25 -8.12 -6.16
CA ILE A 124 -4.52 -7.11 -7.19
C ILE A 124 -5.29 -7.72 -8.38
N VAL A 125 -4.81 -8.84 -8.92
CA VAL A 125 -5.46 -9.51 -10.07
C VAL A 125 -6.89 -9.95 -9.72
N GLN A 126 -7.08 -10.52 -8.54
CA GLN A 126 -8.39 -10.96 -8.07
C GLN A 126 -9.38 -9.79 -7.90
N PHE A 127 -8.94 -8.69 -7.28
CA PHE A 127 -9.82 -7.54 -7.07
C PHE A 127 -10.08 -6.74 -8.35
N GLU A 128 -9.15 -6.73 -9.30
CA GLU A 128 -9.40 -6.21 -10.63
C GLU A 128 -10.51 -7.01 -11.33
N ASP A 129 -10.49 -8.34 -11.26
CA ASP A 129 -11.51 -9.20 -11.86
C ASP A 129 -12.87 -9.03 -11.16
N ILE A 130 -12.91 -9.00 -9.83
CA ILE A 130 -14.14 -8.72 -9.05
C ILE A 130 -14.74 -7.37 -9.46
N LEU A 131 -13.91 -6.34 -9.59
CA LEU A 131 -14.38 -5.01 -9.98
C LEU A 131 -14.92 -5.02 -11.42
N ARG A 132 -14.24 -5.67 -12.33
CA ARG A 132 -14.67 -5.83 -13.74
C ARG A 132 -16.04 -6.52 -13.84
N GLN A 133 -16.22 -7.63 -13.11
CA GLN A 133 -17.49 -8.36 -13.05
C GLN A 133 -18.60 -7.49 -12.43
N SER A 134 -18.29 -6.75 -11.36
CA SER A 134 -19.25 -5.86 -10.71
C SER A 134 -19.65 -4.68 -11.60
N ALA A 135 -18.72 -4.13 -12.38
CA ALA A 135 -18.94 -3.01 -13.29
C ALA A 135 -19.70 -3.43 -14.56
N ALA A 136 -19.59 -4.69 -14.99
CA ALA A 136 -20.32 -5.23 -16.15
C ALA A 136 -21.84 -5.33 -15.92
N ASN A 137 -22.32 -5.22 -14.67
CA ASN A 137 -23.74 -5.24 -14.34
C ASN A 137 -24.31 -3.82 -14.18
N PRO A 138 -24.74 -3.16 -15.27
CA PRO A 138 -25.02 -1.72 -15.31
C PRO A 138 -26.34 -1.29 -14.64
N LYS A 139 -27.16 -2.23 -14.16
CA LYS A 139 -28.46 -1.94 -13.51
C LYS A 139 -28.30 -1.52 -12.03
N ALA A 140 -27.17 -0.97 -11.67
CA ALA A 140 -26.97 -0.55 -10.31
C ALA A 140 -27.71 0.76 -10.04
N ASN A 141 -28.95 0.69 -9.60
CA ASN A 141 -29.61 1.75 -8.83
C ASN A 141 -28.69 2.16 -7.68
N THR A 142 -28.84 3.34 -7.12
CA THR A 142 -28.06 3.74 -5.94
C THR A 142 -28.30 2.77 -4.77
N ASN A 143 -27.40 2.72 -3.80
CA ASN A 143 -27.63 1.91 -2.60
C ASN A 143 -28.95 2.27 -1.92
N ALA A 144 -29.32 3.56 -1.93
CA ALA A 144 -30.59 4.03 -1.38
C ALA A 144 -31.79 3.46 -2.15
N ASP A 145 -31.74 3.46 -3.50
CA ASP A 145 -32.79 2.89 -4.34
C ASP A 145 -32.94 1.39 -4.15
N LEU A 146 -31.83 0.66 -4.08
CA LEU A 146 -31.84 -0.80 -3.84
C LEU A 146 -32.35 -1.15 -2.45
N MET A 147 -31.98 -0.38 -1.44
CA MET A 147 -32.51 -0.56 -0.09
C MET A 147 -34.00 -0.21 0.01
N ALA A 148 -34.48 0.80 -0.74
CA ALA A 148 -35.91 1.11 -0.84
C ALA A 148 -36.67 -0.02 -1.54
N GLN A 149 -36.14 -0.54 -2.65
CA GLN A 149 -36.73 -1.71 -3.33
C GLN A 149 -36.78 -2.94 -2.43
N LEU A 150 -35.72 -3.23 -1.67
CA LEU A 150 -35.67 -4.36 -0.76
C LEU A 150 -36.71 -4.22 0.38
N LYS A 151 -36.91 -3.01 0.89
CA LYS A 151 -37.93 -2.74 1.95
C LYS A 151 -39.36 -2.94 1.47
N THR A 152 -39.61 -2.71 0.17
CA THR A 152 -40.97 -2.83 -0.43
C THR A 152 -41.22 -4.18 -1.08
N ALA A 153 -40.17 -4.93 -1.46
CA ALA A 153 -40.29 -6.25 -2.05
C ALA A 153 -40.71 -7.31 -1.01
N THR A 154 -41.59 -8.21 -1.39
CA THR A 154 -41.98 -9.33 -0.55
C THR A 154 -40.82 -10.34 -0.43
N PRO A 155 -40.39 -10.71 0.79
CA PRO A 155 -39.37 -11.73 0.98
C PRO A 155 -39.70 -13.04 0.22
N GLY A 156 -38.68 -13.61 -0.48
CA GLY A 156 -38.85 -14.81 -1.27
C GLY A 156 -39.30 -14.59 -2.71
N THR A 157 -39.64 -13.38 -3.11
CA THR A 157 -39.97 -13.06 -4.51
C THR A 157 -38.73 -12.85 -5.36
N ARG A 158 -38.87 -12.91 -6.67
CA ARG A 158 -37.79 -12.65 -7.63
C ARG A 158 -37.24 -11.22 -7.50
N GLU A 159 -38.12 -10.24 -7.26
CA GLU A 159 -37.77 -8.84 -7.05
C GLU A 159 -36.87 -8.67 -5.81
N TYR A 160 -37.25 -9.36 -4.71
CA TYR A 160 -36.46 -9.35 -3.49
C TYR A 160 -35.04 -9.92 -3.70
N PHE A 161 -34.92 -11.09 -4.34
CA PHE A 161 -33.61 -11.69 -4.63
C PHE A 161 -32.81 -10.87 -5.64
N ASN A 162 -33.44 -10.26 -6.62
CA ASN A 162 -32.76 -9.36 -7.55
C ASN A 162 -32.17 -8.14 -6.84
N ALA A 163 -32.89 -7.51 -5.91
CA ALA A 163 -32.38 -6.40 -5.13
C ALA A 163 -31.20 -6.82 -4.23
N LEU A 164 -31.31 -7.99 -3.57
CA LEU A 164 -30.19 -8.54 -2.77
C LEU A 164 -28.94 -8.78 -3.61
N ASN A 165 -29.05 -9.45 -4.74
CA ASN A 165 -27.91 -9.73 -5.63
C ASN A 165 -27.24 -8.45 -6.13
N GLN A 166 -28.03 -7.41 -6.43
CA GLN A 166 -27.46 -6.11 -6.84
C GLN A 166 -26.73 -5.44 -5.70
N ILE A 167 -27.27 -5.48 -4.47
CA ILE A 167 -26.59 -4.94 -3.28
C ILE A 167 -25.27 -5.68 -3.05
N GLU A 168 -25.27 -7.01 -3.07
CA GLU A 168 -24.06 -7.82 -2.89
C GLU A 168 -23.00 -7.50 -3.96
N THR A 169 -23.40 -7.41 -5.23
CA THR A 169 -22.48 -7.06 -6.33
C THR A 169 -21.86 -5.67 -6.11
N ARG A 170 -22.64 -4.69 -5.65
CA ARG A 170 -22.11 -3.36 -5.34
C ARG A 170 -21.16 -3.36 -4.17
N LEU A 171 -21.47 -4.10 -3.10
CA LEU A 171 -20.59 -4.21 -1.95
C LEU A 171 -19.24 -4.83 -2.33
N LYS A 172 -19.26 -5.90 -3.14
CA LYS A 172 -18.03 -6.51 -3.68
C LYS A 172 -17.22 -5.54 -4.55
N GLY A 173 -17.88 -4.80 -5.43
CA GLY A 173 -17.22 -3.78 -6.27
C GLY A 173 -16.64 -2.62 -5.44
N ALA A 174 -17.38 -2.15 -4.44
CA ALA A 174 -16.90 -1.11 -3.52
C ALA A 174 -15.68 -1.57 -2.71
N GLU A 175 -15.70 -2.80 -2.21
CA GLU A 175 -14.59 -3.40 -1.48
C GLU A 175 -13.38 -3.60 -2.40
N ALA A 176 -13.60 -4.06 -3.65
CA ALA A 176 -12.55 -4.23 -4.64
C ALA A 176 -11.82 -2.92 -4.95
N ILE A 177 -12.54 -1.80 -5.11
CA ILE A 177 -11.91 -0.48 -5.29
C ILE A 177 -11.02 -0.15 -4.09
N LYS A 178 -11.50 -0.33 -2.86
CA LYS A 178 -10.73 -0.02 -1.64
C LYS A 178 -9.43 -0.83 -1.57
N PHE A 179 -9.50 -2.13 -1.85
CA PHE A 179 -8.32 -2.98 -1.90
C PHE A 179 -7.36 -2.58 -3.01
N LEU A 180 -7.85 -2.32 -4.23
CA LEU A 180 -6.99 -1.89 -5.34
C LEU A 180 -6.28 -0.57 -5.06
N VAL A 181 -6.99 0.42 -4.48
CA VAL A 181 -6.39 1.71 -4.08
C VAL A 181 -5.23 1.52 -3.12
N HIS A 182 -5.32 0.56 -2.21
CA HIS A 182 -4.29 0.26 -1.24
C HIS A 182 -3.18 -0.62 -1.83
N PHE A 183 -3.52 -1.81 -2.34
CA PHE A 183 -2.55 -2.82 -2.74
C PHE A 183 -1.67 -2.42 -3.93
N ILE A 184 -2.17 -1.60 -4.85
CA ILE A 184 -1.32 -1.03 -5.90
C ILE A 184 -0.30 -0.08 -5.29
N GLY A 185 -0.65 0.66 -4.24
CA GLY A 185 0.30 1.41 -3.43
C GLY A 185 1.35 0.52 -2.79
N ASP A 186 0.92 -0.55 -2.10
CA ASP A 186 1.78 -1.52 -1.42
C ASP A 186 2.80 -2.15 -2.35
N LEU A 187 2.34 -2.62 -3.52
CA LEU A 187 3.21 -3.24 -4.51
C LEU A 187 4.33 -2.32 -4.99
N HIS A 188 4.14 -1.00 -4.89
CA HIS A 188 5.14 -0.01 -5.29
C HIS A 188 5.99 0.50 -4.11
N GLN A 189 5.76 0.02 -2.89
CA GLN A 189 6.67 0.22 -1.77
C GLN A 189 7.77 -0.85 -1.85
N PRO A 190 9.03 -0.48 -2.09
CA PRO A 190 10.09 -1.46 -2.35
C PRO A 190 10.18 -2.58 -1.32
N LEU A 191 10.07 -2.27 -0.02
CA LEU A 191 10.21 -3.28 1.02
C LEU A 191 9.00 -4.22 1.16
N HIS A 192 7.91 -3.97 0.44
CA HIS A 192 6.80 -4.92 0.28
C HIS A 192 7.04 -6.00 -0.78
N THR A 193 8.18 -5.95 -1.48
CA THR A 193 8.53 -6.94 -2.51
C THR A 193 9.80 -7.70 -2.22
N ILE A 194 10.29 -7.66 -0.97
CA ILE A 194 11.57 -8.27 -0.60
C ILE A 194 11.57 -8.73 0.85
N SER A 195 12.32 -9.80 1.12
CA SER A 195 12.60 -10.22 2.50
C SER A 195 13.99 -10.87 2.59
N ASN A 196 14.76 -10.56 3.62
CA ASN A 196 15.98 -11.27 3.92
C ASN A 196 15.66 -12.58 4.63
N CYS A 197 15.71 -13.69 3.93
CA CYS A 197 15.39 -15.01 4.44
C CYS A 197 16.52 -15.58 5.31
N TYR A 198 16.18 -16.10 6.49
CA TYR A 198 17.11 -16.66 7.46
C TYR A 198 17.26 -18.18 7.34
N ASP A 199 16.48 -18.81 6.45
CA ASP A 199 16.56 -20.22 6.09
C ASP A 199 16.20 -20.43 4.61
N ALA A 200 16.54 -21.60 4.07
CA ALA A 200 16.38 -21.89 2.64
C ALA A 200 14.91 -21.88 2.15
N GLN A 201 13.94 -22.11 3.06
CA GLN A 201 12.52 -22.10 2.78
C GLN A 201 11.85 -20.74 3.07
N CYS A 202 12.63 -19.76 3.53
CA CYS A 202 12.14 -18.45 3.96
C CYS A 202 11.02 -18.52 5.02
N THR A 203 11.08 -19.51 5.91
CA THR A 203 10.12 -19.65 7.02
C THR A 203 10.38 -18.63 8.12
N ARG A 204 11.59 -18.11 8.20
CA ARG A 204 12.01 -16.98 9.04
C ARG A 204 12.72 -15.97 8.18
N SER A 205 12.40 -14.71 8.38
CA SER A 205 12.96 -13.59 7.65
C SER A 205 13.03 -12.33 8.49
N ASP A 206 13.55 -11.26 7.93
CA ASP A 206 13.50 -9.94 8.53
C ASP A 206 12.16 -9.22 8.30
N ALA A 207 11.19 -9.89 7.68
CA ALA A 207 9.87 -9.35 7.38
C ALA A 207 9.93 -8.01 6.61
N GLY A 208 10.62 -8.02 5.47
CA GLY A 208 10.78 -6.82 4.64
C GLY A 208 11.48 -5.67 5.35
N GLY A 209 12.46 -5.95 6.22
CA GLY A 209 13.19 -4.94 6.98
C GLY A 209 12.52 -4.48 8.29
N ASN A 210 11.37 -5.04 8.66
CA ASN A 210 10.74 -4.73 9.96
C ASN A 210 11.60 -5.15 11.16
N ARG A 211 12.49 -6.13 10.99
CA ARG A 211 13.44 -6.59 12.02
C ARG A 211 14.84 -6.03 11.84
N VAL A 212 15.05 -5.07 10.96
CA VAL A 212 16.31 -4.38 10.74
C VAL A 212 16.28 -3.05 11.48
N ASN A 213 16.97 -2.98 12.63
CA ASN A 213 17.07 -1.73 13.39
C ASN A 213 17.93 -0.73 12.64
N VAL A 214 17.44 0.49 12.51
CA VAL A 214 18.16 1.59 11.88
C VAL A 214 18.15 2.84 12.75
N ARG A 215 19.19 3.65 12.59
CA ARG A 215 19.29 4.97 13.17
C ARG A 215 19.41 5.99 12.04
N LEU A 216 18.42 6.87 11.95
CA LEU A 216 18.41 7.95 10.97
C LEU A 216 19.24 9.11 11.49
N LYS A 217 20.25 9.51 10.72
CA LYS A 217 21.14 10.64 11.00
C LYS A 217 20.88 11.76 10.00
N TRP A 218 19.75 12.46 10.17
CA TRP A 218 19.31 13.51 9.25
C TRP A 218 19.24 14.86 9.97
N PRO A 219 20.33 15.61 10.03
CA PRO A 219 20.38 16.87 10.76
C PRO A 219 19.36 17.88 10.20
N GLY A 220 18.69 18.57 11.13
CA GLY A 220 17.67 19.57 10.78
C GLY A 220 16.34 19.03 10.26
N TYR A 221 16.13 17.72 10.35
CA TYR A 221 14.83 17.11 10.11
C TYR A 221 13.95 17.21 11.36
N LEU A 222 12.68 17.53 11.19
CA LEU A 222 11.71 17.59 12.29
C LEU A 222 10.94 16.28 12.34
N TRP A 223 11.29 15.42 13.28
CA TRP A 223 10.67 14.11 13.49
C TRP A 223 9.22 14.20 13.99
N ASP A 224 8.91 15.27 14.72
CA ASP A 224 7.56 15.55 15.21
C ASP A 224 7.25 17.03 14.98
N LEU A 225 6.29 17.30 14.09
CA LEU A 225 5.87 18.68 13.80
C LEU A 225 5.13 19.35 14.97
N LYS A 226 4.57 18.55 15.91
CA LYS A 226 3.92 19.06 17.12
C LYS A 226 4.92 19.37 18.23
N ASN A 227 6.01 18.59 18.26
CA ASN A 227 7.11 18.75 19.20
C ASN A 227 8.43 18.74 18.42
N PRO A 228 8.82 19.85 17.79
CA PRO A 228 10.07 19.93 17.08
C PRO A 228 11.23 19.68 18.05
N SER A 229 11.67 18.42 18.14
CA SER A 229 12.84 18.07 18.91
C SER A 229 14.07 18.46 18.10
N THR A 230 15.09 18.95 18.80
CA THR A 230 16.40 19.20 18.21
C THR A 230 17.20 17.91 18.00
N GLN A 231 16.56 16.74 18.19
CA GLN A 231 17.23 15.46 18.00
C GLN A 231 17.61 15.28 16.53
N ALA A 232 18.91 15.16 16.33
CA ALA A 232 19.47 14.90 15.01
C ALA A 232 19.35 13.42 14.58
N GLU A 233 18.81 12.55 15.44
CA GLU A 233 18.76 11.11 15.24
C GLU A 233 17.40 10.53 15.63
N LYS A 234 16.93 9.52 14.88
CA LYS A 234 15.72 8.73 15.18
C LYS A 234 16.05 7.25 15.08
N MET A 235 15.68 6.48 16.11
CA MET A 235 15.71 5.02 16.08
C MET A 235 14.39 4.48 15.56
N THR A 236 14.46 3.57 14.58
CA THR A 236 13.31 2.92 13.97
C THR A 236 13.75 1.61 13.30
N ASN A 237 12.94 1.02 12.43
CA ASN A 237 13.32 -0.08 11.55
C ASN A 237 13.36 0.35 10.08
N LEU A 238 14.05 -0.43 9.24
CA LEU A 238 14.23 -0.10 7.83
C LEU A 238 12.90 0.00 7.08
N HIS A 239 11.94 -0.87 7.39
CA HIS A 239 10.61 -0.86 6.77
C HIS A 239 9.88 0.47 7.00
N SER A 240 9.82 0.91 8.27
CA SER A 240 9.18 2.18 8.65
C SER A 240 9.83 3.41 8.01
N VAL A 241 11.14 3.36 7.72
CA VAL A 241 11.83 4.41 6.96
C VAL A 241 11.23 4.57 5.58
N TRP A 242 10.98 3.47 4.90
CA TRP A 242 10.39 3.45 3.56
C TRP A 242 8.90 3.77 3.56
N ASP A 243 8.17 3.29 4.56
CA ASP A 243 6.75 3.58 4.69
C ASP A 243 6.46 5.08 4.82
N GLY A 244 7.27 5.79 5.58
CA GLY A 244 6.94 7.16 5.91
C GLY A 244 8.08 8.16 5.99
N ASP A 245 9.21 7.81 6.62
CA ASP A 245 10.25 8.79 6.93
C ASP A 245 10.87 9.41 5.66
N LEU A 246 11.07 8.62 4.60
CA LEU A 246 11.58 9.12 3.32
C LEU A 246 10.58 10.08 2.65
N VAL A 247 9.30 9.72 2.62
CA VAL A 247 8.24 10.54 2.01
C VAL A 247 8.10 11.86 2.76
N GLU A 248 8.00 11.82 4.07
CA GLU A 248 7.83 13.02 4.89
C GLU A 248 9.05 13.94 4.80
N ARG A 249 10.26 13.36 4.78
CA ARG A 249 11.49 14.12 4.60
C ARG A 249 11.54 14.83 3.24
N ASP A 250 11.13 14.14 2.17
CA ASP A 250 11.10 14.73 0.83
C ASP A 250 10.13 15.92 0.76
N ILE A 251 8.93 15.76 1.28
CA ILE A 251 7.95 16.84 1.39
C ILE A 251 8.56 18.04 2.12
N GLN A 252 9.19 17.82 3.28
CA GLN A 252 9.80 18.89 4.06
C GLN A 252 10.95 19.58 3.33
N GLN A 253 11.82 18.84 2.62
CA GLN A 253 12.91 19.40 1.83
C GLN A 253 12.39 20.25 0.68
N LEU A 254 11.34 19.79 0.00
CA LEU A 254 10.72 20.56 -1.10
C LEU A 254 10.04 21.83 -0.59
N ILE A 255 9.41 21.80 0.59
CA ILE A 255 8.86 23.01 1.24
C ILE A 255 9.99 23.99 1.61
N LYS A 256 11.04 23.51 2.30
CA LYS A 256 12.19 24.34 2.69
C LYS A 256 12.88 24.98 1.49
N SER A 257 12.99 24.26 0.37
CA SER A 257 13.57 24.77 -0.89
C SER A 257 12.59 25.59 -1.72
N LYS A 258 11.38 25.86 -1.25
CA LYS A 258 10.32 26.59 -1.94
C LYS A 258 9.91 25.98 -3.29
N LYS A 259 10.17 24.69 -3.48
CA LYS A 259 9.71 23.92 -4.64
C LYS A 259 8.29 23.38 -4.44
N LEU A 260 7.84 23.25 -3.20
CA LEU A 260 6.50 22.87 -2.81
C LEU A 260 5.87 24.00 -1.99
N ASN A 261 4.65 24.40 -2.36
CA ASN A 261 3.92 25.48 -1.69
C ASN A 261 2.50 25.02 -1.34
N PRO A 262 2.33 24.29 -0.24
CA PRO A 262 1.01 23.82 0.19
C PRO A 262 0.12 25.01 0.58
N LYS A 263 -1.19 24.85 0.41
CA LYS A 263 -2.21 25.87 0.72
C LYS A 263 -2.17 26.30 2.20
N ASP A 264 -1.90 25.34 3.08
CA ASP A 264 -1.71 25.53 4.52
C ASP A 264 -0.79 24.42 5.07
N ASN A 265 -0.56 24.41 6.38
CA ASN A 265 0.31 23.43 7.02
C ASN A 265 -0.39 22.11 7.40
N SER A 266 -1.64 21.88 6.96
CA SER A 266 -2.30 20.60 7.19
C SER A 266 -1.58 19.47 6.45
N ARG A 267 -1.73 18.26 6.94
CA ARG A 267 -1.19 17.09 6.26
C ARG A 267 -1.80 16.95 4.87
N GLU A 268 -3.09 17.11 4.78
CA GLU A 268 -3.86 16.99 3.55
C GLU A 268 -3.39 17.98 2.47
N ALA A 269 -3.13 19.23 2.86
CA ALA A 269 -2.62 20.25 1.92
C ALA A 269 -1.19 19.96 1.45
N ARG A 270 -0.34 19.41 2.33
CA ARG A 270 1.03 19.03 1.96
C ARG A 270 1.06 17.82 1.03
N GLU A 271 0.25 16.80 1.31
CA GLU A 271 0.10 15.62 0.46
C GLU A 271 -0.48 15.98 -0.92
N GLU A 272 -1.47 16.87 -0.95
CA GLU A 272 -2.07 17.38 -2.19
C GLU A 272 -1.04 18.10 -3.07
N ALA A 273 -0.30 19.05 -2.47
CA ALA A 273 0.74 19.79 -3.18
C ALA A 273 1.87 18.87 -3.64
N TYR A 274 2.22 17.85 -2.83
CA TYR A 274 3.26 16.88 -3.20
C TYR A 274 2.83 15.99 -4.36
N ALA A 275 1.60 15.50 -4.37
CA ALA A 275 1.06 14.72 -5.47
C ALA A 275 1.07 15.54 -6.79
N GLU A 276 0.66 16.80 -6.74
CA GLU A 276 0.71 17.70 -7.88
C GLU A 276 2.16 17.92 -8.38
N TRP A 277 3.07 18.19 -7.45
CA TRP A 277 4.48 18.38 -7.78
C TRP A 277 5.08 17.12 -8.42
N LEU A 278 4.80 15.93 -7.89
CA LEU A 278 5.28 14.66 -8.42
C LEU A 278 4.82 14.45 -9.87
N VAL A 279 3.53 14.60 -10.14
CA VAL A 279 2.97 14.44 -11.50
C VAL A 279 3.63 15.40 -12.50
N LYS A 280 3.94 16.61 -12.07
CA LYS A 280 4.57 17.61 -12.92
C LYS A 280 6.05 17.36 -13.18
N ASN A 281 6.78 16.84 -12.19
CA ASN A 281 8.24 16.81 -12.23
C ASN A 281 8.83 15.42 -12.47
N ILE A 282 8.08 14.34 -12.21
CA ILE A 282 8.55 12.97 -12.37
C ILE A 282 7.85 12.33 -13.57
N GLN A 283 8.63 11.95 -14.57
CA GLN A 283 8.14 11.42 -15.83
C GLN A 283 8.72 10.02 -16.08
N PRO A 284 8.07 8.95 -15.58
CA PRO A 284 8.52 7.59 -15.86
C PRO A 284 8.40 7.28 -17.36
N PRO A 285 9.23 6.36 -17.91
CA PRO A 285 9.15 5.94 -19.30
C PRO A 285 7.75 5.43 -19.69
N ALA A 286 7.31 5.77 -20.91
CA ALA A 286 6.01 5.36 -21.42
C ALA A 286 5.81 3.83 -21.40
N THR A 287 6.88 3.05 -21.60
CA THR A 287 6.86 1.58 -21.53
C THR A 287 6.46 1.08 -20.15
N GLU A 288 6.88 1.74 -19.09
CA GLU A 288 6.51 1.37 -17.71
C GLU A 288 5.12 1.86 -17.34
N VAL A 289 4.79 3.09 -17.75
CA VAL A 289 3.47 3.69 -17.53
C VAL A 289 2.38 2.90 -18.23
N ASN A 290 2.64 2.40 -19.45
CA ASN A 290 1.64 1.71 -20.26
C ASN A 290 1.50 0.21 -19.92
N SER A 291 2.41 -0.37 -19.18
CA SER A 291 2.32 -1.77 -18.77
C SER A 291 1.20 -1.99 -17.76
N MET A 292 0.41 -3.05 -17.98
CA MET A 292 -0.59 -3.59 -17.05
C MET A 292 -0.12 -4.92 -16.45
N ASP A 293 1.14 -5.29 -16.63
CA ASP A 293 1.75 -6.51 -16.11
C ASP A 293 2.12 -6.34 -14.63
N VAL A 294 1.29 -6.83 -13.74
CA VAL A 294 1.48 -6.75 -12.28
C VAL A 294 2.79 -7.44 -11.85
N VAL A 295 3.15 -8.55 -12.50
CA VAL A 295 4.43 -9.24 -12.24
C VAL A 295 5.61 -8.37 -12.67
N GLY A 296 5.52 -7.72 -13.83
CA GLY A 296 6.50 -6.75 -14.29
C GLY A 296 6.64 -5.56 -13.35
N TRP A 297 5.53 -5.05 -12.78
CA TRP A 297 5.58 -4.01 -11.74
C TRP A 297 6.35 -4.49 -10.52
N THR A 298 6.06 -5.71 -10.07
CA THR A 298 6.75 -6.33 -8.92
C THR A 298 8.24 -6.43 -9.15
N ARG A 299 8.68 -6.89 -10.32
CA ARG A 299 10.12 -6.99 -10.66
C ARG A 299 10.82 -5.65 -10.58
N ASN A 300 10.20 -4.61 -11.13
CA ASN A 300 10.76 -3.25 -11.10
C ASN A 300 10.87 -2.72 -9.66
N THR A 301 9.85 -2.96 -8.83
CA THR A 301 9.85 -2.54 -7.43
C THR A 301 10.88 -3.33 -6.62
N HIS A 302 10.99 -4.65 -6.86
CA HIS A 302 11.99 -5.49 -6.21
C HIS A 302 13.43 -5.04 -6.49
N GLN A 303 13.73 -4.59 -7.71
CA GLN A 303 15.06 -4.03 -8.03
C GLN A 303 15.39 -2.80 -7.17
N GLN A 304 14.40 -1.94 -6.89
CA GLN A 304 14.58 -0.81 -5.98
C GLN A 304 14.73 -1.27 -4.53
N ALA A 305 14.05 -2.36 -4.14
CA ALA A 305 14.18 -2.96 -2.83
C ALA A 305 15.60 -3.49 -2.56
N VAL A 306 16.22 -4.16 -3.53
CA VAL A 306 17.62 -4.60 -3.42
C VAL A 306 18.55 -3.39 -3.18
N GLN A 307 18.33 -2.27 -3.86
CA GLN A 307 19.08 -1.04 -3.63
C GLN A 307 18.85 -0.48 -2.22
N ALA A 308 17.60 -0.49 -1.75
CA ALA A 308 17.21 -0.05 -0.41
C ALA A 308 17.95 -0.83 0.70
N TYR A 309 18.21 -2.12 0.46
CA TYR A 309 18.97 -2.97 1.37
C TYR A 309 20.49 -2.79 1.30
N GLY A 310 21.02 -1.90 0.47
CA GLY A 310 22.45 -1.69 0.28
C GLY A 310 23.27 -1.65 1.58
N PRO A 311 22.93 -0.82 2.59
CA PRO A 311 23.64 -0.77 3.87
C PRO A 311 23.60 -2.08 4.67
N VAL A 312 22.45 -2.77 4.65
CA VAL A 312 22.27 -4.09 5.30
C VAL A 312 23.17 -5.12 4.63
N VAL A 313 23.15 -5.16 3.29
CA VAL A 313 23.99 -6.05 2.47
C VAL A 313 25.48 -5.83 2.75
N ALA A 314 25.92 -4.57 2.78
CA ALA A 314 27.31 -4.23 3.10
C ALA A 314 27.70 -4.77 4.49
N ARG A 315 26.83 -4.65 5.47
CA ARG A 315 27.05 -5.13 6.83
C ARG A 315 27.10 -6.65 6.91
N LEU A 316 26.16 -7.34 6.25
CA LEU A 316 26.12 -8.80 6.19
C LEU A 316 27.39 -9.37 5.54
N LYS A 317 27.83 -8.80 4.42
CA LYS A 317 29.07 -9.20 3.73
C LYS A 317 30.30 -8.99 4.61
N ALA A 318 30.41 -7.84 5.28
CA ALA A 318 31.53 -7.53 6.16
C ALA A 318 31.63 -8.48 7.35
N SER A 319 30.50 -8.90 7.91
CA SER A 319 30.43 -9.85 9.03
C SER A 319 30.44 -11.33 8.59
N LYS A 320 30.35 -11.62 7.28
CA LYS A 320 30.16 -12.96 6.70
C LYS A 320 28.94 -13.69 7.28
N LYS A 321 27.84 -12.96 7.52
CA LYS A 321 26.59 -13.46 8.07
C LYS A 321 25.46 -13.29 7.04
N TYR A 322 24.39 -14.09 7.19
CA TYR A 322 23.15 -13.97 6.41
C TYR A 322 22.01 -13.35 7.20
N GLN A 323 22.23 -13.04 8.48
CA GLN A 323 21.29 -12.39 9.39
C GLN A 323 22.05 -11.39 10.25
N LEU A 324 21.48 -10.21 10.47
CA LEU A 324 21.98 -9.25 11.45
C LEU A 324 21.66 -9.75 12.87
N ASP A 325 22.49 -9.36 13.82
CA ASP A 325 22.22 -9.60 15.23
C ASP A 325 21.07 -8.68 15.70
N ASP A 326 20.18 -9.14 16.58
CA ASP A 326 18.98 -8.40 17.02
C ASP A 326 19.28 -7.00 17.60
N LYS A 327 20.49 -6.80 18.12
CA LYS A 327 20.94 -5.52 18.69
C LYS A 327 21.72 -4.65 17.70
N GLU A 328 21.96 -5.17 16.50
CA GLU A 328 22.72 -4.45 15.49
C GLU A 328 21.89 -3.30 14.92
N VAL A 329 22.52 -2.15 14.74
CA VAL A 329 21.87 -0.93 14.24
C VAL A 329 22.62 -0.45 13.01
N ILE A 330 21.89 -0.19 11.93
CA ILE A 330 22.43 0.37 10.69
C ILE A 330 22.19 1.87 10.70
N ASP A 331 23.24 2.65 10.54
CA ASP A 331 23.14 4.10 10.40
C ASP A 331 22.73 4.46 8.96
N LEU A 332 21.70 5.28 8.80
CA LEU A 332 21.23 5.84 7.53
C LEU A 332 21.38 7.35 7.57
N ASP A 333 22.13 7.89 6.62
CA ASP A 333 22.50 9.31 6.55
C ASP A 333 21.84 10.03 5.35
N ASP A 334 22.29 11.24 5.07
CA ASP A 334 21.83 12.03 3.93
C ASP A 334 22.13 11.38 2.58
N GLN A 335 23.22 10.61 2.47
CA GLN A 335 23.55 9.89 1.24
C GLN A 335 22.52 8.81 0.96
N TYR A 336 22.15 8.02 1.98
CA TYR A 336 21.09 7.03 1.84
C TYR A 336 19.77 7.64 1.33
N PHE A 337 19.38 8.79 1.88
CA PHE A 337 18.20 9.51 1.40
C PHE A 337 18.34 9.90 -0.07
N ASN A 338 19.45 10.54 -0.44
CA ASN A 338 19.68 11.03 -1.79
C ASN A 338 19.69 9.89 -2.82
N ASP A 339 20.28 8.74 -2.48
CA ASP A 339 20.36 7.59 -3.37
C ASP A 339 19.00 6.94 -3.63
N ASN A 340 18.06 7.07 -2.69
CA ASN A 340 16.78 6.36 -2.74
C ASN A 340 15.56 7.24 -3.07
N ILE A 341 15.70 8.58 -3.01
CA ILE A 341 14.52 9.44 -3.13
C ILE A 341 13.95 9.48 -4.54
N GLU A 342 14.79 9.62 -5.57
CA GLU A 342 14.32 9.86 -6.94
C GLU A 342 13.67 8.60 -7.53
N ASN A 343 14.40 7.49 -7.56
CA ASN A 343 13.94 6.25 -8.17
C ASN A 343 13.13 5.38 -7.21
N GLY A 344 13.48 5.37 -5.93
CA GLY A 344 12.84 4.54 -4.93
C GLY A 344 11.52 5.12 -4.43
N VAL A 345 11.44 6.42 -4.12
CA VAL A 345 10.25 7.04 -3.53
C VAL A 345 9.41 7.76 -4.58
N ARG A 346 9.95 8.84 -5.17
CA ARG A 346 9.17 9.70 -6.07
C ARG A 346 8.63 8.94 -7.28
N ARG A 347 9.51 8.18 -7.93
CA ARG A 347 9.13 7.40 -9.12
C ARG A 347 8.12 6.30 -8.78
N GLN A 348 8.29 5.59 -7.66
CA GLN A 348 7.36 4.54 -7.26
C GLN A 348 5.97 5.09 -6.90
N LEU A 349 5.90 6.23 -6.20
CA LEU A 349 4.62 6.89 -5.92
C LEU A 349 3.88 7.31 -7.21
N VAL A 350 4.63 7.86 -8.20
CA VAL A 350 4.04 8.26 -9.49
C VAL A 350 3.56 7.03 -10.28
N LEU A 351 4.39 5.98 -10.37
CA LEU A 351 4.00 4.74 -11.06
C LEU A 351 2.78 4.10 -10.41
N ALA A 352 2.74 4.04 -9.07
CA ALA A 352 1.58 3.51 -8.34
C ALA A 352 0.29 4.27 -8.67
N GLY A 353 0.33 5.60 -8.61
CA GLY A 353 -0.84 6.43 -8.91
C GLY A 353 -1.31 6.31 -10.36
N ILE A 354 -0.39 6.32 -11.33
CA ILE A 354 -0.73 6.14 -12.75
C ILE A 354 -1.34 4.76 -13.00
N ARG A 355 -0.72 3.70 -12.46
CA ARG A 355 -1.17 2.32 -12.66
C ARG A 355 -2.51 2.07 -11.98
N LEU A 356 -2.74 2.64 -10.79
CA LEU A 356 -4.05 2.61 -10.13
C LEU A 356 -5.12 3.27 -11.02
N ALA A 357 -4.86 4.47 -11.53
CA ALA A 357 -5.80 5.14 -12.44
C ALA A 357 -6.10 4.29 -13.68
N ARG A 358 -5.08 3.68 -14.28
CA ARG A 358 -5.25 2.82 -15.46
C ARG A 358 -6.09 1.58 -15.17
N VAL A 359 -5.86 0.92 -14.03
CA VAL A 359 -6.69 -0.22 -13.60
C VAL A 359 -8.14 0.22 -13.43
N LEU A 360 -8.39 1.32 -12.73
CA LEU A 360 -9.74 1.83 -12.53
C LEU A 360 -10.40 2.29 -13.84
N ASN A 361 -9.66 2.98 -14.73
CA ASN A 361 -10.15 3.37 -16.04
C ASN A 361 -10.51 2.16 -16.87
N ALA A 362 -9.66 1.11 -16.92
CA ALA A 362 -9.91 -0.08 -17.71
C ALA A 362 -11.08 -0.93 -17.18
N THR A 363 -11.33 -0.91 -15.86
CA THR A 363 -12.35 -1.75 -15.25
C THR A 363 -13.71 -1.06 -15.11
N LEU A 364 -13.75 0.26 -14.95
CA LEU A 364 -14.97 1.03 -14.67
C LEU A 364 -15.59 1.68 -15.93
N VAL A 365 -14.89 1.64 -17.06
CA VAL A 365 -15.46 2.07 -18.36
C VAL A 365 -16.50 1.07 -18.82
N LYS A 366 -17.70 1.53 -19.17
CA LYS A 366 -18.71 0.69 -19.82
C LYS A 366 -18.15 0.18 -21.15
N PRO A 367 -18.28 -1.12 -21.47
CA PRO A 367 -18.05 -1.57 -22.83
C PRO A 367 -18.88 -0.69 -23.78
N GLN A 368 -18.25 -0.03 -24.74
CA GLN A 368 -18.99 0.60 -25.82
C GLN A 368 -19.84 -0.49 -26.46
N GLN A 369 -21.16 -0.33 -26.43
CA GLN A 369 -22.04 -1.15 -27.25
C GLN A 369 -21.61 -0.90 -28.68
N THR A 370 -20.88 -1.85 -29.28
CA THR A 370 -20.71 -1.90 -30.74
C THR A 370 -22.11 -1.97 -31.32
N ALA A 371 -22.50 -0.90 -32.03
CA ALA A 371 -23.75 -0.92 -32.76
C ALA A 371 -23.79 -2.19 -33.63
N PRO A 372 -24.89 -2.93 -33.67
CA PRO A 372 -25.00 -4.08 -34.58
C PRO A 372 -24.82 -3.55 -36.00
N GLN A 373 -23.88 -4.16 -36.74
CA GLN A 373 -23.68 -3.94 -38.16
C GLN A 373 -24.88 -4.45 -38.95
#